data_f94cfb0baa1f90c916c574b6947041d1
#
_entry.id   f94cfb0baa1f90c916c574b6947041d1
#
_cell.length_a   1.000
_cell.length_b   1.000
_cell.length_c   1.000
_cell.angle_alpha   90.00
_cell.angle_beta   90.00
_cell.angle_gamma   90.00
#
_symmetry.space_group_name_H-M   'P 1'
#
loop_
_entity.id
_entity.type
_entity.pdbx_description
1 polymer ?
#
loop_
_entity_poly.entity_id
_entity_poly.type
_entity_poly.pdbx_seq_one_letter_code
_entity_poly.pdbx_strand_id
1 'polypeptide(L)'
;MKRWLGTAVVLAHFAVVMLHGSAHTQLKVGLAPWQTAFVLIVIVVAPLLAAIIIWTRFSRFGFGLLSLAMAGALIFGVYFHYLTISPDHVAHLPPGDAQGSFRLTALLLAITETIGLVIGLVYSRKRTKGFAAGL
;
A
#
# COMPACT_ATOMS: atom_id res chain seq x y z
N MET A 1 -3.13 -1.21 21.13
CA MET A 1 -4.17 -1.20 20.10
C MET A 1 -3.70 -0.58 18.78
N LYS A 2 -3.28 0.72 18.72
CA LYS A 2 -2.88 1.39 17.44
C LYS A 2 -1.75 0.70 16.67
N ARG A 3 -0.72 0.17 17.35
CA ARG A 3 0.42 -0.53 16.71
C ARG A 3 -0.03 -1.79 15.99
N TRP A 4 -0.87 -2.58 16.64
CA TRP A 4 -1.45 -3.79 16.05
C TRP A 4 -2.29 -3.47 14.81
N LEU A 5 -3.05 -2.37 14.84
CA LEU A 5 -3.84 -1.93 13.69
C LEU A 5 -2.95 -1.56 12.49
N GLY A 6 -1.86 -0.80 12.73
CA GLY A 6 -0.88 -0.49 11.68
C GLY A 6 -0.20 -1.73 11.12
N THR A 7 0.19 -2.67 11.99
CA THR A 7 0.82 -3.92 11.55
C THR A 7 -0.17 -4.79 10.78
N ALA A 8 -1.42 -4.93 11.25
CA ALA A 8 -2.42 -5.75 10.58
C ALA A 8 -2.72 -5.26 9.15
N VAL A 9 -2.85 -3.94 8.94
CA VAL A 9 -3.08 -3.41 7.60
C VAL A 9 -1.87 -3.63 6.69
N VAL A 10 -0.64 -3.51 7.19
CA VAL A 10 0.57 -3.81 6.41
C VAL A 10 0.63 -5.27 6.00
N LEU A 11 0.32 -6.20 6.91
CA LEU A 11 0.32 -7.63 6.60
C LEU A 11 -0.78 -7.99 5.59
N ALA A 12 -1.99 -7.43 5.75
CA ALA A 12 -3.07 -7.61 4.80
C ALA A 12 -2.69 -7.08 3.41
N HIS A 13 -2.16 -5.85 3.35
CA HIS A 13 -1.67 -5.25 2.11
C HIS A 13 -0.59 -6.12 1.46
N PHE A 14 0.42 -6.56 2.23
CA PHE A 14 1.49 -7.41 1.71
C PHE A 14 0.97 -8.73 1.12
N ALA A 15 0.00 -9.38 1.78
CA ALA A 15 -0.63 -10.59 1.26
C ALA A 15 -1.33 -10.32 -0.09
N VAL A 16 -2.05 -9.20 -0.21
CA VAL A 16 -2.71 -8.80 -1.46
C VAL A 16 -1.69 -8.48 -2.55
N VAL A 17 -0.59 -7.79 -2.21
CA VAL A 17 0.53 -7.53 -3.16
C VAL A 17 1.09 -8.83 -3.73
N MET A 18 1.30 -9.85 -2.90
CA MET A 18 1.79 -11.15 -3.37
C MET A 18 0.81 -11.84 -4.31
N LEU A 19 -0.48 -11.83 -3.99
CA LEU A 19 -1.52 -12.39 -4.84
C LEU A 19 -1.64 -11.64 -6.17
N HIS A 20 -1.56 -10.31 -6.12
CA HIS A 20 -1.60 -9.47 -7.31
C HIS A 20 -0.39 -9.69 -8.23
N GLY A 21 0.81 -9.77 -7.65
CA GLY A 21 2.03 -10.12 -8.38
C GLY A 21 1.96 -11.50 -9.03
N SER A 22 1.33 -12.48 -8.37
CA SER A 22 1.06 -13.79 -8.97
C SER A 22 0.14 -13.68 -10.20
N ALA A 23 -0.92 -12.85 -10.12
CA ALA A 23 -1.81 -12.62 -11.25
C ALA A 23 -1.11 -11.93 -12.43
N HIS A 24 -0.23 -10.95 -12.17
CA HIS A 24 0.65 -10.34 -13.17
C HIS A 24 1.49 -11.39 -13.90
N THR A 25 2.13 -12.29 -13.15
CA THR A 25 2.97 -13.36 -13.70
C THR A 25 2.15 -14.31 -14.58
N GLN A 26 0.98 -14.73 -14.13
CA GLN A 26 0.10 -15.65 -14.88
C GLN A 26 -0.44 -15.02 -16.18
N LEU A 27 -0.76 -13.73 -16.16
CA LEU A 27 -1.22 -12.99 -17.34
C LEU A 27 -0.07 -12.48 -18.21
N LYS A 28 1.18 -12.70 -17.80
CA LYS A 28 2.39 -12.19 -18.47
C LYS A 28 2.37 -10.67 -18.65
N VAL A 29 1.73 -9.95 -17.74
CA VAL A 29 1.72 -8.49 -17.70
C VAL A 29 3.01 -8.03 -17.03
N GLY A 30 3.97 -7.59 -17.85
CA GLY A 30 5.27 -7.13 -17.37
C GLY A 30 5.23 -5.67 -16.90
N LEU A 31 6.14 -5.34 -15.97
CA LEU A 31 6.38 -3.99 -15.52
C LEU A 31 7.67 -3.44 -16.14
N ALA A 32 7.72 -2.15 -16.45
CA ALA A 32 8.95 -1.48 -16.81
C ALA A 32 9.95 -1.50 -15.62
N PRO A 33 11.27 -1.42 -15.85
CA PRO A 33 12.26 -1.49 -14.76
C PRO A 33 12.01 -0.47 -13.63
N TRP A 34 11.62 0.76 -13.96
CA TRP A 34 11.32 1.79 -12.97
C TRP A 34 10.04 1.50 -12.17
N GLN A 35 9.03 0.88 -12.82
CA GLN A 35 7.82 0.43 -12.13
C GLN A 35 8.14 -0.69 -11.15
N THR A 36 8.97 -1.65 -11.55
CA THR A 36 9.45 -2.72 -10.67
C THR A 36 10.19 -2.15 -9.47
N ALA A 37 11.09 -1.18 -9.68
CA ALA A 37 11.80 -0.51 -8.58
C ALA A 37 10.82 0.23 -7.65
N PHE A 38 9.83 0.94 -8.18
CA PHE A 38 8.80 1.61 -7.40
C PHE A 38 7.99 0.61 -6.56
N VAL A 39 7.52 -0.48 -7.18
CA VAL A 39 6.79 -1.54 -6.47
C VAL A 39 7.62 -2.09 -5.32
N LEU A 40 8.87 -2.45 -5.55
CA LEU A 40 9.74 -3.00 -4.51
C LEU A 40 9.99 -2.01 -3.37
N ILE A 41 10.34 -0.77 -3.69
CA ILE A 41 10.74 0.22 -2.67
C ILE A 41 9.53 0.80 -1.95
N VAL A 42 8.52 1.28 -2.69
CA VAL A 42 7.40 2.06 -2.13
C VAL A 42 6.25 1.16 -1.69
N ILE A 43 5.91 0.14 -2.49
CA ILE A 43 4.73 -0.70 -2.23
C ILE A 43 5.06 -1.86 -1.29
N VAL A 44 6.28 -2.41 -1.34
CA VAL A 44 6.68 -3.57 -0.52
C VAL A 44 7.53 -3.15 0.68
N VAL A 45 8.71 -2.59 0.44
CA VAL A 45 9.71 -2.36 1.49
C VAL A 45 9.28 -1.27 2.46
N ALA A 46 8.79 -0.13 1.96
CA ALA A 46 8.45 1.01 2.83
C ALA A 46 7.34 0.70 3.85
N PRO A 47 6.22 0.03 3.52
CA PRO A 47 5.22 -0.38 4.50
C PRO A 47 5.76 -1.38 5.53
N LEU A 48 6.61 -2.32 5.15
CA LEU A 48 7.23 -3.28 6.06
C LEU A 48 8.17 -2.58 7.05
N LEU A 49 8.99 -1.64 6.57
CA LEU A 49 9.83 -0.79 7.43
C LEU A 49 8.96 0.06 8.36
N ALA A 50 7.88 0.64 7.85
CA ALA A 50 6.94 1.39 8.67
C ALA A 50 6.37 0.53 9.80
N ALA A 51 5.96 -0.72 9.52
CA ALA A 51 5.47 -1.65 10.52
C ALA A 51 6.52 -1.92 11.62
N ILE A 52 7.79 -2.11 11.26
CA ILE A 52 8.89 -2.27 12.23
C ILE A 52 9.05 -1.00 13.09
N ILE A 53 9.12 0.18 12.47
CA ILE A 53 9.33 1.46 13.16
C ILE A 53 8.16 1.79 14.10
N ILE A 54 6.92 1.42 13.76
CA ILE A 54 5.73 1.59 14.62
C ILE A 54 5.92 0.94 16.01
N TRP A 55 6.73 -0.11 16.13
CA TRP A 55 7.00 -0.79 17.39
C TRP A 55 8.15 -0.18 18.20
N THR A 56 8.85 0.80 17.66
CA THR A 56 9.94 1.52 18.33
C THR A 56 9.43 2.78 19.05
N ARG A 57 10.36 3.56 19.64
CA ARG A 57 10.12 4.91 20.18
C ARG A 57 9.73 5.90 19.09
N PHE A 58 10.04 5.61 17.82
CA PHE A 58 9.74 6.45 16.67
C PHE A 58 8.39 6.10 16.01
N SER A 59 7.46 5.54 16.77
CA SER A 59 6.15 5.09 16.28
C SER A 59 5.42 6.12 15.41
N ARG A 60 5.49 7.40 15.73
CA ARG A 60 4.85 8.47 14.93
C ARG A 60 5.47 8.61 13.55
N PHE A 61 6.78 8.51 13.47
CA PHE A 61 7.50 8.50 12.19
C PHE A 61 7.13 7.25 11.38
N GLY A 62 7.03 6.10 12.03
CA GLY A 62 6.55 4.87 11.37
C GLY A 62 5.14 5.02 10.78
N PHE A 63 4.19 5.64 11.50
CA PHE A 63 2.87 5.92 10.95
C PHE A 63 2.91 6.96 9.83
N GLY A 64 3.79 7.95 9.88
CA GLY A 64 4.02 8.90 8.79
C GLY A 64 4.55 8.21 7.54
N LEU A 65 5.54 7.32 7.69
CA LEU A 65 6.08 6.53 6.60
C LEU A 65 5.01 5.60 5.99
N LEU A 66 4.21 4.95 6.84
CA LEU A 66 3.08 4.12 6.37
C LEU A 66 2.11 4.94 5.51
N SER A 67 1.72 6.13 5.99
CA SER A 67 0.83 7.02 5.24
C SER A 67 1.40 7.40 3.88
N LEU A 68 2.68 7.79 3.83
CA LEU A 68 3.35 8.20 2.60
C LEU A 68 3.47 7.04 1.60
N ALA A 69 3.88 5.87 2.08
CA ALA A 69 4.00 4.66 1.25
C ALA A 69 2.65 4.24 0.67
N MET A 70 1.59 4.20 1.50
CA MET A 70 0.25 3.84 1.05
C MET A 70 -0.35 4.87 0.09
N ALA A 71 -0.07 6.17 0.27
CA ALA A 71 -0.47 7.19 -0.69
C ALA A 71 0.22 7.00 -2.05
N GLY A 72 1.53 6.74 -2.05
CA GLY A 72 2.28 6.46 -3.27
C GLY A 72 1.79 5.22 -3.99
N ALA A 73 1.54 4.14 -3.24
CA ALA A 73 0.99 2.89 -3.77
C ALA A 73 -0.39 3.09 -4.39
N LEU A 74 -1.30 3.77 -3.68
CA LEU A 74 -2.65 4.07 -4.16
C LEU A 74 -2.65 4.89 -5.44
N ILE A 75 -1.83 5.95 -5.51
CA ILE A 75 -1.72 6.78 -6.70
C ILE A 75 -1.19 5.96 -7.88
N PHE A 76 -0.15 5.15 -7.66
CA PHE A 76 0.42 4.28 -8.68
C PHE A 76 -0.60 3.24 -9.18
N GLY A 77 -1.26 2.54 -8.25
CA GLY A 77 -2.25 1.52 -8.58
C GLY A 77 -3.46 2.10 -9.33
N VAL A 78 -4.02 3.20 -8.85
CA VAL A 78 -5.15 3.88 -9.53
C VAL A 78 -4.75 4.34 -10.93
N TYR A 79 -3.56 4.92 -11.08
CA TYR A 79 -3.09 5.41 -12.38
C TYR A 79 -2.95 4.28 -13.41
N PHE A 80 -2.28 3.18 -13.06
CA PHE A 80 -2.00 2.10 -14.02
C PHE A 80 -3.15 1.12 -14.20
N HIS A 81 -3.93 0.85 -13.16
CA HIS A 81 -5.02 -0.13 -13.25
C HIS A 81 -6.35 0.46 -13.74
N TYR A 82 -6.58 1.78 -13.59
CA TYR A 82 -7.89 2.36 -13.86
C TYR A 82 -7.87 3.58 -14.80
N LEU A 83 -6.75 4.29 -14.94
CA LEU A 83 -6.69 5.52 -15.73
C LEU A 83 -5.90 5.36 -17.03
N THR A 84 -4.77 4.67 -17.01
CA THR A 84 -3.91 4.53 -18.19
C THR A 84 -4.25 3.28 -18.97
N ILE A 85 -4.61 3.43 -20.23
CA ILE A 85 -4.86 2.28 -21.12
C ILE A 85 -3.54 1.57 -21.41
N SER A 86 -3.39 0.38 -20.84
CA SER A 86 -2.19 -0.44 -20.94
C SER A 86 -2.56 -1.91 -20.68
N PRO A 87 -1.66 -2.87 -20.88
CA PRO A 87 -1.90 -4.27 -20.48
C PRO A 87 -2.18 -4.46 -18.99
N ASP A 88 -1.85 -3.48 -18.17
CA ASP A 88 -2.07 -3.44 -16.72
C ASP A 88 -3.44 -2.86 -16.32
N HIS A 89 -4.19 -2.34 -17.29
CA HIS A 89 -5.51 -1.77 -17.07
C HIS A 89 -6.57 -2.87 -16.92
N VAL A 90 -7.38 -2.82 -15.84
CA VAL A 90 -8.35 -3.87 -15.47
C VAL A 90 -9.38 -4.22 -16.56
N ALA A 91 -9.67 -3.30 -17.48
CA ALA A 91 -10.58 -3.54 -18.60
C ALA A 91 -9.87 -4.06 -19.88
N HIS A 92 -8.53 -4.00 -19.94
CA HIS A 92 -7.74 -4.33 -21.13
C HIS A 92 -6.73 -5.47 -20.89
N LEU A 93 -6.97 -6.29 -19.84
CA LEU A 93 -6.09 -7.41 -19.51
C LEU A 93 -5.98 -8.42 -20.65
N PRO A 94 -4.80 -9.02 -20.85
CA PRO A 94 -4.63 -10.14 -21.76
C PRO A 94 -5.57 -11.30 -21.39
N PRO A 95 -5.97 -12.14 -22.36
CA PRO A 95 -6.79 -13.30 -22.07
C PRO A 95 -6.05 -14.29 -21.15
N GLY A 96 -6.76 -14.85 -20.17
CA GLY A 96 -6.22 -15.81 -19.21
C GLY A 96 -7.11 -15.98 -17.99
N ASP A 97 -6.95 -17.10 -17.29
CA ASP A 97 -7.77 -17.48 -16.14
C ASP A 97 -7.57 -16.56 -14.92
N ALA A 98 -6.44 -15.86 -14.86
CA ALA A 98 -6.11 -14.96 -13.76
C ALA A 98 -6.74 -13.57 -13.86
N GLN A 99 -7.53 -13.25 -14.91
CA GLN A 99 -8.16 -11.93 -15.05
C GLN A 99 -9.06 -11.56 -13.84
N GLY A 100 -9.86 -12.52 -13.36
CA GLY A 100 -10.70 -12.32 -12.17
C GLY A 100 -9.89 -12.02 -10.92
N SER A 101 -8.83 -12.80 -10.70
CA SER A 101 -7.89 -12.59 -9.58
C SER A 101 -7.18 -11.25 -9.67
N PHE A 102 -6.74 -10.85 -10.86
CA PHE A 102 -6.11 -9.55 -11.09
C PHE A 102 -7.04 -8.39 -10.70
N ARG A 103 -8.27 -8.38 -11.24
CA ARG A 103 -9.26 -7.32 -10.96
C ARG A 103 -9.62 -7.25 -9.47
N LEU A 104 -9.85 -8.40 -8.85
CA LEU A 104 -10.17 -8.46 -7.43
C LEU A 104 -9.01 -7.93 -6.58
N THR A 105 -7.79 -8.38 -6.85
CA THR A 105 -6.62 -7.96 -6.07
C THR A 105 -6.25 -6.50 -6.33
N ALA A 106 -6.41 -5.96 -7.54
CA ALA A 106 -6.26 -4.53 -7.82
C ALA A 106 -7.23 -3.68 -6.97
N LEU A 107 -8.49 -4.12 -6.83
CA LEU A 107 -9.47 -3.45 -5.96
C LEU A 107 -9.08 -3.56 -4.49
N LEU A 108 -8.68 -4.75 -4.02
CA LEU A 108 -8.25 -4.97 -2.64
C LEU A 108 -6.99 -4.16 -2.29
N LEU A 109 -6.07 -3.96 -3.24
CA LEU A 109 -4.94 -3.05 -3.06
C LEU A 109 -5.43 -1.63 -2.79
N ALA A 110 -6.29 -1.08 -3.65
CA ALA A 110 -6.82 0.27 -3.45
C ALA A 110 -7.53 0.44 -2.08
N ILE A 111 -8.25 -0.59 -1.62
CA ILE A 111 -8.91 -0.59 -0.32
C ILE A 111 -7.88 -0.61 0.83
N THR A 112 -6.93 -1.54 0.81
CA THR A 112 -5.94 -1.66 1.89
C THR A 112 -5.01 -0.45 1.94
N GLU A 113 -4.65 0.12 0.80
CA GLU A 113 -3.85 1.34 0.68
C GLU A 113 -4.59 2.55 1.22
N THR A 114 -5.88 2.69 0.93
CA THR A 114 -6.72 3.75 1.49
C THR A 114 -6.82 3.62 3.02
N ILE A 115 -7.06 2.43 3.53
CA ILE A 115 -7.12 2.17 4.98
C ILE A 115 -5.77 2.49 5.63
N GLY A 116 -4.67 2.02 5.04
CA GLY A 116 -3.32 2.26 5.56
C GLY A 116 -2.93 3.74 5.55
N LEU A 117 -3.30 4.47 4.48
CA LEU A 117 -3.14 5.92 4.39
C LEU A 117 -3.87 6.64 5.54
N VAL A 118 -5.15 6.32 5.76
CA VAL A 118 -5.96 6.94 6.81
C VAL A 118 -5.39 6.63 8.20
N ILE A 119 -5.07 5.37 8.49
CA ILE A 119 -4.46 4.94 9.75
C ILE A 119 -3.13 5.69 9.97
N GLY A 120 -2.29 5.75 8.96
CA GLY A 120 -1.02 6.46 9.00
C GLY A 120 -1.19 7.94 9.32
N LEU A 121 -2.10 8.63 8.64
CA LEU A 121 -2.41 10.05 8.87
C LEU A 121 -2.94 10.31 10.29
N VAL A 122 -3.89 9.51 10.75
CA VAL A 122 -4.52 9.69 12.07
C VAL A 122 -3.50 9.52 13.19
N TYR A 123 -2.64 8.50 13.12
CA TYR A 123 -1.72 8.18 14.23
C TYR A 123 -0.38 8.91 14.16
N SER A 124 0.03 9.42 12.99
CA SER A 124 1.18 10.32 12.88
C SER A 124 0.88 11.71 13.45
N ARG A 125 -0.37 12.21 13.32
CA ARG A 125 -0.78 13.57 13.73
C ARG A 125 -1.21 13.70 15.19
N LYS A 126 -1.51 12.64 15.93
CA LYS A 126 -1.95 12.74 17.34
C LYS A 126 -0.86 13.35 18.21
N ARG A 127 -0.92 14.68 18.38
CA ARG A 127 -0.18 15.40 19.41
C ARG A 127 -0.72 14.98 20.77
N THR A 128 0.14 14.64 21.68
CA THR A 128 -0.18 14.62 23.11
C THR A 128 -0.73 16.02 23.49
N LYS A 129 -2.02 16.13 23.77
CA LYS A 129 -2.58 17.27 24.49
C LYS A 129 -1.97 17.21 25.91
N GLY A 130 -0.91 17.96 26.16
CA GLY A 130 -0.25 17.93 27.45
C GLY A 130 0.97 18.82 27.50
N PHE A 131 0.83 20.12 27.16
CA PHE A 131 1.78 21.15 27.59
C PHE A 131 1.20 22.57 27.53
N ALA A 132 -0.07 22.74 27.74
CA ALA A 132 -0.69 24.08 27.78
C ALA A 132 -1.67 24.22 28.95
N ALA A 133 -1.30 23.71 30.15
CA ALA A 133 -2.01 23.96 31.40
C ALA A 133 -0.99 24.17 32.52
N GLY A 134 -0.15 25.21 32.36
CA GLY A 134 0.87 25.56 33.37
C GLY A 134 1.62 26.82 32.99
N LEU A 135 0.88 27.91 32.76
CA LEU A 135 1.37 29.30 32.90
C LEU A 135 0.23 30.16 33.43
#